data_447696863e29c71ff85e0a6960aad2cf
#
_entry.id   447696863e29c71ff85e0a6960aad2cf
#
_cell.length_a   1.000
_cell.length_b   1.000
_cell.length_c   1.000
_cell.angle_alpha   90.00
_cell.angle_beta   90.00
_cell.angle_gamma   90.00
#
_symmetry.space_group_name_H-M   'P 1'
#
loop_
_entity.id
_entity.type
_entity.pdbx_description
1 polymer ?
#
loop_
_entity_poly.entity_id
_entity_poly.type
_entity_poly.pdbx_seq_one_letter_code
_entity_poly.pdbx_strand_id
1 'polypeptide(L)'
;MSTSAILLIIFGIGIFVLIAAFIKIYNELAKERILTQEGASGVGTCLQQRNDLIPNLVETVKGYAGHENQTLIEVIKWRNQSAGATSVEEQNAASGGLKQALINLFSVTENYPELKADAQFQQLMAQLAALEDKINDARRYYNGTVREYNQSLAVFPKNIVGNSFGFKPAVFFAEDAEAKVAPKVKF
;
A
#
# COMPACT_ATOMS: atom_id res chain seq x y z
N MET A 1 -16.65 -54.26 -24.66
CA MET A 1 -17.32 -52.98 -24.34
C MET A 1 -17.87 -52.42 -25.62
N SER A 2 -19.11 -51.92 -25.63
CA SER A 2 -19.66 -51.29 -26.83
C SER A 2 -18.94 -49.97 -27.12
N THR A 3 -18.82 -49.59 -28.36
CA THR A 3 -18.23 -48.31 -28.80
C THR A 3 -18.86 -47.11 -28.07
N SER A 4 -20.16 -47.15 -27.82
CA SER A 4 -20.91 -46.16 -27.06
C SER A 4 -20.47 -46.07 -25.57
N ALA A 5 -20.14 -47.18 -24.93
CA ALA A 5 -19.64 -47.17 -23.55
C ALA A 5 -18.24 -46.51 -23.46
N ILE A 6 -17.38 -46.77 -24.45
CA ILE A 6 -16.06 -46.14 -24.50
C ILE A 6 -16.19 -44.62 -24.70
N LEU A 7 -17.07 -44.16 -25.59
CA LEU A 7 -17.32 -42.73 -25.81
C LEU A 7 -17.84 -42.02 -24.56
N LEU A 8 -18.75 -42.66 -23.79
CA LEU A 8 -19.26 -42.10 -22.53
C LEU A 8 -18.17 -41.98 -21.47
N ILE A 9 -17.25 -42.96 -21.38
CA ILE A 9 -16.12 -42.91 -20.43
C ILE A 9 -15.17 -41.77 -20.83
N ILE A 10 -14.81 -41.64 -22.11
CA ILE A 10 -13.94 -40.55 -22.59
C ILE A 10 -14.59 -39.18 -22.30
N PHE A 11 -15.88 -39.04 -22.56
CA PHE A 11 -16.62 -37.81 -22.28
C PHE A 11 -16.63 -37.49 -20.78
N GLY A 12 -16.86 -38.50 -19.92
CA GLY A 12 -16.81 -38.34 -18.47
C GLY A 12 -15.45 -37.92 -17.97
N ILE A 13 -14.37 -38.50 -18.47
CA ILE A 13 -12.99 -38.11 -18.15
C ILE A 13 -12.73 -36.66 -18.61
N GLY A 14 -13.17 -36.28 -19.80
CA GLY A 14 -13.04 -34.92 -20.31
C GLY A 14 -13.70 -33.88 -19.37
N ILE A 15 -14.93 -34.13 -18.93
CA ILE A 15 -15.64 -33.29 -17.98
C ILE A 15 -14.88 -33.20 -16.63
N PHE A 16 -14.42 -34.35 -16.13
CA PHE A 16 -13.68 -34.38 -14.87
C PHE A 16 -12.41 -33.55 -14.92
N VAL A 17 -11.63 -33.65 -16.01
CA VAL A 17 -10.43 -32.84 -16.22
C VAL A 17 -10.75 -31.32 -16.29
N LEU A 18 -11.83 -30.95 -16.98
CA LEU A 18 -12.26 -29.55 -17.04
C LEU A 18 -12.66 -29.01 -15.64
N ILE A 19 -13.40 -29.78 -14.86
CA ILE A 19 -13.78 -29.39 -13.50
C ILE A 19 -12.54 -29.25 -12.60
N ALA A 20 -11.61 -30.19 -12.66
CA ALA A 20 -10.38 -30.15 -11.89
C ALA A 20 -9.52 -28.92 -12.26
N ALA A 21 -9.39 -28.61 -13.56
CA ALA A 21 -8.70 -27.41 -14.05
C ALA A 21 -9.37 -26.12 -13.54
N PHE A 22 -10.69 -26.09 -13.55
CA PHE A 22 -11.48 -24.95 -13.08
C PHE A 22 -11.28 -24.70 -11.58
N ILE A 23 -11.35 -25.75 -10.75
CA ILE A 23 -11.08 -25.66 -9.31
C ILE A 23 -9.66 -25.18 -9.05
N LYS A 24 -8.66 -25.67 -9.79
CA LYS A 24 -7.28 -25.25 -9.68
C LYS A 24 -7.13 -23.74 -9.94
N ILE A 25 -7.70 -23.26 -11.04
CA ILE A 25 -7.65 -21.84 -11.42
C ILE A 25 -8.32 -20.96 -10.35
N TYR A 26 -9.50 -21.36 -9.87
CA TYR A 26 -10.19 -20.65 -8.80
C TYR A 26 -9.31 -20.51 -7.54
N ASN A 27 -8.70 -21.62 -7.11
CA ASN A 27 -7.84 -21.65 -5.94
C ASN A 27 -6.57 -20.79 -6.12
N GLU A 28 -6.00 -20.74 -7.32
CA GLU A 28 -4.87 -19.86 -7.65
C GLU A 28 -5.27 -18.39 -7.53
N LEU A 29 -6.37 -17.98 -8.16
CA LEU A 29 -6.89 -16.60 -8.06
C LEU A 29 -7.25 -16.20 -6.63
N ALA A 30 -7.82 -17.12 -5.86
CA ALA A 30 -8.13 -16.90 -4.45
C ALA A 30 -6.87 -16.66 -3.61
N LYS A 31 -5.81 -17.44 -3.84
CA LYS A 31 -4.51 -17.26 -3.17
C LYS A 31 -3.86 -15.92 -3.55
N GLU A 32 -3.84 -15.57 -4.83
CA GLU A 32 -3.28 -14.30 -5.30
C GLU A 32 -4.03 -13.10 -4.69
N ARG A 33 -5.37 -13.18 -4.57
CA ARG A 33 -6.18 -12.18 -3.89
C ARG A 33 -5.83 -12.05 -2.39
N ILE A 34 -5.63 -13.19 -1.70
CA ILE A 34 -5.24 -13.19 -0.28
C ILE A 34 -3.86 -12.52 -0.11
N LEU A 35 -2.88 -12.86 -0.95
CA LEU A 35 -1.55 -12.22 -0.91
C LEU A 35 -1.65 -10.70 -1.11
N THR A 36 -2.54 -10.25 -2.00
CA THR A 36 -2.79 -8.81 -2.21
C THR A 36 -3.38 -8.17 -0.93
N GLN A 37 -4.32 -8.84 -0.26
CA GLN A 37 -4.89 -8.36 1.00
C GLN A 37 -3.85 -8.32 2.14
N GLU A 38 -2.99 -9.33 2.23
CA GLU A 38 -1.88 -9.37 3.19
C GLU A 38 -0.89 -8.20 2.94
N GLY A 39 -0.54 -7.96 1.69
CA GLY A 39 0.29 -6.82 1.31
C GLY A 39 -0.33 -5.48 1.71
N ALA A 40 -1.63 -5.30 1.47
CA ALA A 40 -2.37 -4.10 1.89
C ALA A 40 -2.36 -3.92 3.42
N SER A 41 -2.56 -5.00 4.17
CA SER A 41 -2.48 -4.99 5.64
C SER A 41 -1.09 -4.59 6.13
N GLY A 42 -0.03 -5.06 5.46
CA GLY A 42 1.35 -4.67 5.75
C GLY A 42 1.59 -3.17 5.59
N VAL A 43 1.11 -2.58 4.48
CA VAL A 43 1.16 -1.12 4.28
C VAL A 43 0.38 -0.39 5.37
N GLY A 44 -0.86 -0.83 5.67
CA GLY A 44 -1.71 -0.26 6.71
C GLY A 44 -1.01 -0.24 8.08
N THR A 45 -0.31 -1.31 8.44
CA THR A 45 0.45 -1.40 9.70
C THR A 45 1.56 -0.34 9.76
N CYS A 46 2.33 -0.16 8.68
CA CYS A 46 3.39 0.85 8.63
C CYS A 46 2.82 2.28 8.68
N LEU A 47 1.70 2.54 7.99
CA LEU A 47 1.00 3.83 8.04
C LEU A 47 0.48 4.12 9.46
N GLN A 48 -0.05 3.12 10.16
CA GLN A 48 -0.49 3.28 11.56
C GLN A 48 0.69 3.62 12.47
N GLN A 49 1.81 2.91 12.37
CA GLN A 49 3.02 3.22 13.15
C GLN A 49 3.49 4.68 12.93
N ARG A 50 3.44 5.17 11.69
CA ARG A 50 3.73 6.58 11.40
C ARG A 50 2.75 7.52 12.08
N ASN A 51 1.45 7.23 11.98
CA ASN A 51 0.40 8.05 12.61
C ASN A 51 0.54 8.12 14.12
N ASP A 52 1.08 7.07 14.76
CA ASP A 52 1.26 7.00 16.21
C ASP A 52 2.47 7.85 16.69
N LEU A 53 3.44 8.14 15.83
CA LEU A 53 4.55 9.04 16.14
C LEU A 53 4.19 10.53 16.03
N ILE A 54 3.20 10.88 15.21
CA ILE A 54 2.85 12.29 14.92
C ILE A 54 2.46 13.09 16.17
N PRO A 55 1.65 12.58 17.11
CA PRO A 55 1.33 13.33 18.32
C PRO A 55 2.57 13.73 19.11
N ASN A 56 3.52 12.83 19.29
CA ASN A 56 4.77 13.11 20.01
C ASN A 56 5.60 14.16 19.28
N LEU A 57 5.66 14.10 17.95
CA LEU A 57 6.33 15.12 17.12
C LEU A 57 5.68 16.49 17.32
N VAL A 58 4.35 16.55 17.24
CA VAL A 58 3.58 17.81 17.40
C VAL A 58 3.80 18.41 18.78
N GLU A 59 3.76 17.62 19.85
CA GLU A 59 4.01 18.10 21.22
C GLU A 59 5.45 18.60 21.39
N THR A 60 6.44 17.91 20.85
CA THR A 60 7.84 18.33 20.90
C THR A 60 8.03 19.67 20.16
N VAL A 61 7.51 19.80 18.93
CA VAL A 61 7.62 21.05 18.16
C VAL A 61 6.87 22.19 18.82
N LYS A 62 5.69 21.94 19.37
CA LYS A 62 4.87 22.94 20.06
C LYS A 62 5.59 23.57 21.27
N GLY A 63 6.45 22.82 21.96
CA GLY A 63 7.25 23.32 23.06
C GLY A 63 8.23 24.44 22.67
N TYR A 64 8.68 24.44 21.41
CA TYR A 64 9.66 25.41 20.87
C TYR A 64 9.03 26.42 19.90
N ALA A 65 8.06 26.01 19.10
CA ALA A 65 7.45 26.75 18.01
C ALA A 65 5.94 26.95 18.21
N GLY A 66 5.52 27.36 19.40
CA GLY A 66 4.11 27.51 19.79
C GLY A 66 3.30 28.52 18.97
N HIS A 67 3.96 29.38 18.17
CA HIS A 67 3.31 30.35 17.28
C HIS A 67 2.96 29.77 15.89
N GLU A 68 3.49 28.59 15.52
CA GLU A 68 3.29 27.95 14.21
C GLU A 68 2.04 27.06 14.17
N ASN A 69 0.93 27.56 14.75
CA ASN A 69 -0.30 26.79 14.91
C ASN A 69 -0.85 26.24 13.59
N GLN A 70 -0.74 26.99 12.47
CA GLN A 70 -1.31 26.57 11.19
C GLN A 70 -0.66 25.28 10.66
N THR A 71 0.68 25.20 10.70
CA THR A 71 1.43 24.03 10.23
C THR A 71 1.15 22.80 11.09
N LEU A 72 1.08 22.98 12.42
CA LEU A 72 0.73 21.91 13.36
C LEU A 72 -0.70 21.40 13.13
N ILE A 73 -1.67 22.31 12.88
CA ILE A 73 -3.06 21.94 12.57
C ILE A 73 -3.12 21.10 11.28
N GLU A 74 -2.36 21.46 10.25
CA GLU A 74 -2.33 20.70 8.99
C GLU A 74 -1.79 19.28 9.19
N VAL A 75 -0.71 19.11 9.96
CA VAL A 75 -0.16 17.79 10.29
C VAL A 75 -1.19 16.94 11.04
N ILE A 76 -1.86 17.51 12.06
CA ILE A 76 -2.92 16.80 12.81
C ILE A 76 -4.09 16.42 11.89
N LYS A 77 -4.52 17.32 11.01
CA LYS A 77 -5.60 17.09 10.05
C LYS A 77 -5.29 15.91 9.15
N TRP A 78 -4.13 15.89 8.50
CA TRP A 78 -3.72 14.82 7.59
C TRP A 78 -3.46 13.50 8.32
N ARG A 79 -2.92 13.56 9.55
CA ARG A 79 -2.80 12.38 10.41
C ARG A 79 -4.16 11.76 10.72
N ASN A 80 -5.18 12.56 11.05
CA ASN A 80 -6.52 12.07 11.31
C ASN A 80 -7.17 11.47 10.05
N GLN A 81 -6.97 12.07 8.88
CA GLN A 81 -7.41 11.49 7.61
C GLN A 81 -6.70 10.17 7.32
N SER A 82 -5.40 10.08 7.57
CA SER A 82 -4.66 8.84 7.40
C SER A 82 -5.14 7.73 8.34
N ALA A 83 -5.46 8.06 9.59
CA ALA A 83 -5.98 7.09 10.57
C ALA A 83 -7.40 6.60 10.25
N GLY A 84 -8.21 7.41 9.54
CA GLY A 84 -9.58 7.07 9.13
C GLY A 84 -9.68 6.44 7.73
N ALA A 85 -8.57 6.37 6.98
CA ALA A 85 -8.57 5.86 5.61
C ALA A 85 -8.78 4.34 5.58
N THR A 86 -9.81 3.89 4.87
CA THR A 86 -10.21 2.48 4.77
C THR A 86 -9.90 1.86 3.42
N SER A 87 -9.84 2.67 2.36
CA SER A 87 -9.48 2.22 1.00
C SER A 87 -8.04 2.58 0.64
N VAL A 88 -7.49 1.89 -0.36
CA VAL A 88 -6.14 2.18 -0.89
C VAL A 88 -6.06 3.59 -1.45
N GLU A 89 -7.12 4.06 -2.09
CA GLU A 89 -7.22 5.41 -2.64
C GLU A 89 -7.20 6.47 -1.55
N GLU A 90 -7.95 6.29 -0.46
CA GLU A 90 -7.95 7.16 0.71
C GLU A 90 -6.59 7.19 1.40
N GLN A 91 -5.96 6.01 1.56
CA GLN A 91 -4.61 5.88 2.12
C GLN A 91 -3.57 6.59 1.27
N ASN A 92 -3.66 6.51 -0.06
CA ASN A 92 -2.80 7.24 -0.99
C ASN A 92 -2.93 8.76 -0.81
N ALA A 93 -4.16 9.27 -0.84
CA ALA A 93 -4.44 10.70 -0.71
C ALA A 93 -3.97 11.24 0.66
N ALA A 94 -4.33 10.55 1.74
CA ALA A 94 -3.97 10.96 3.09
C ALA A 94 -2.46 10.87 3.34
N SER A 95 -1.80 9.84 2.83
CA SER A 95 -0.34 9.68 2.95
C SER A 95 0.43 10.77 2.21
N GLY A 96 -0.02 11.15 1.00
CA GLY A 96 0.56 12.27 0.25
C GLY A 96 0.37 13.61 0.97
N GLY A 97 -0.83 13.88 1.49
CA GLY A 97 -1.11 15.08 2.26
C GLY A 97 -0.28 15.18 3.55
N LEU A 98 -0.15 14.06 4.29
CA LEU A 98 0.67 14.03 5.51
C LEU A 98 2.16 14.24 5.18
N LYS A 99 2.69 13.63 4.11
CA LYS A 99 4.07 13.86 3.65
C LYS A 99 4.32 15.35 3.40
N GLN A 100 3.42 16.01 2.66
CA GLN A 100 3.57 17.44 2.38
C GLN A 100 3.47 18.30 3.65
N ALA A 101 2.55 17.99 4.56
CA ALA A 101 2.42 18.70 5.84
C ALA A 101 3.67 18.55 6.71
N LEU A 102 4.30 17.35 6.73
CA LEU A 102 5.56 17.11 7.43
C LEU A 102 6.73 17.88 6.80
N ILE A 103 6.83 17.94 5.47
CA ILE A 103 7.84 18.76 4.79
C ILE A 103 7.72 20.23 5.20
N ASN A 104 6.50 20.77 5.21
CA ASN A 104 6.24 22.14 5.64
C ASN A 104 6.64 22.35 7.12
N LEU A 105 6.30 21.39 7.99
CA LEU A 105 6.68 21.44 9.41
C LEU A 105 8.21 21.45 9.57
N PHE A 106 8.92 20.59 8.85
CA PHE A 106 10.39 20.52 8.93
C PHE A 106 11.05 21.79 8.41
N SER A 107 10.51 22.43 7.37
CA SER A 107 10.98 23.74 6.90
C SER A 107 10.85 24.81 7.98
N VAL A 108 9.76 24.81 8.75
CA VAL A 108 9.57 25.73 9.88
C VAL A 108 10.59 25.47 10.99
N THR A 109 10.91 24.20 11.28
CA THR A 109 11.87 23.86 12.35
C THR A 109 13.29 24.40 12.09
N GLU A 110 13.60 24.78 10.83
CA GLU A 110 14.89 25.41 10.50
C GLU A 110 15.11 26.75 11.21
N ASN A 111 14.04 27.44 11.56
CA ASN A 111 14.07 28.71 12.30
C ASN A 111 14.27 28.53 13.81
N TYR A 112 14.29 27.28 14.31
CA TYR A 112 14.36 26.94 15.74
C TYR A 112 15.59 26.04 16.03
N PRO A 113 16.81 26.61 16.16
CA PRO A 113 18.04 25.82 16.36
C PRO A 113 18.00 24.95 17.64
N GLU A 114 17.34 25.41 18.69
CA GLU A 114 17.19 24.66 19.95
C GLU A 114 16.36 23.40 19.77
N LEU A 115 15.29 23.45 18.99
CA LEU A 115 14.48 22.28 18.62
C LEU A 115 15.31 21.27 17.80
N LYS A 116 16.11 21.75 16.85
CA LYS A 116 16.99 20.89 16.05
C LYS A 116 18.06 20.18 16.89
N ALA A 117 18.49 20.80 17.99
CA ALA A 117 19.43 20.22 18.95
C ALA A 117 18.76 19.28 19.98
N ASP A 118 17.43 19.29 20.08
CA ASP A 118 16.69 18.45 21.00
C ASP A 118 16.81 16.97 20.66
N ALA A 119 17.24 16.16 21.62
CA ALA A 119 17.49 14.72 21.40
C ALA A 119 16.21 13.94 21.08
N GLN A 120 15.07 14.32 21.67
CA GLN A 120 13.78 13.68 21.41
C GLN A 120 13.29 13.98 19.99
N PHE A 121 13.44 15.23 19.55
CA PHE A 121 13.13 15.62 18.17
C PHE A 121 13.98 14.84 17.16
N GLN A 122 15.30 14.75 17.37
CA GLN A 122 16.19 13.99 16.49
C GLN A 122 15.82 12.50 16.44
N GLN A 123 15.47 11.92 17.58
CA GLN A 123 15.03 10.52 17.63
C GLN A 123 13.72 10.30 16.85
N LEU A 124 12.74 11.19 17.01
CA LEU A 124 11.48 11.13 16.26
C LEU A 124 11.70 11.28 14.76
N MET A 125 12.58 12.17 14.35
CA MET A 125 12.96 12.33 12.93
C MET A 125 13.59 11.06 12.36
N ALA A 126 14.52 10.44 13.09
CA ALA A 126 15.14 9.18 12.66
C ALA A 126 14.11 8.04 12.56
N GLN A 127 13.16 7.96 13.51
CA GLN A 127 12.08 6.96 13.47
C GLN A 127 11.14 7.19 12.28
N LEU A 128 10.76 8.44 12.00
CA LEU A 128 9.92 8.77 10.84
C LEU A 128 10.62 8.45 9.51
N ALA A 129 11.90 8.75 9.39
CA ALA A 129 12.67 8.39 8.19
C ALA A 129 12.74 6.86 7.99
N ALA A 130 13.03 6.11 9.05
CA ALA A 130 13.04 4.65 8.98
C ALA A 130 11.66 4.04 8.66
N LEU A 131 10.58 4.67 9.13
CA LEU A 131 9.21 4.24 8.79
C LEU A 131 8.86 4.56 7.34
N GLU A 132 9.31 5.68 6.78
CA GLU A 132 9.08 6.00 5.37
C GLU A 132 9.73 4.97 4.44
N ASP A 133 10.94 4.51 4.76
CA ASP A 133 11.59 3.41 4.03
C ASP A 133 10.76 2.12 4.12
N LYS A 134 10.28 1.76 5.32
CA LYS A 134 9.40 0.58 5.49
C LYS A 134 8.07 0.71 4.73
N ILE A 135 7.47 1.90 4.71
CA ILE A 135 6.24 2.16 3.95
C ILE A 135 6.50 1.95 2.45
N ASN A 136 7.63 2.46 1.94
CA ASN A 136 8.01 2.30 0.54
C ASN A 136 8.27 0.84 0.17
N ASP A 137 8.91 0.06 1.05
CA ASP A 137 9.12 -1.38 0.85
C ASP A 137 7.78 -2.15 0.86
N ALA A 138 6.92 -1.87 1.83
CA ALA A 138 5.60 -2.48 1.92
C ALA A 138 4.73 -2.16 0.69
N ARG A 139 4.76 -0.91 0.19
CA ARG A 139 4.07 -0.52 -1.05
C ARG A 139 4.62 -1.24 -2.27
N ARG A 140 5.93 -1.38 -2.40
CA ARG A 140 6.56 -2.14 -3.50
C ARG A 140 6.12 -3.59 -3.49
N TYR A 141 6.12 -4.23 -2.32
CA TYR A 141 5.62 -5.60 -2.17
C TYR A 141 4.15 -5.70 -2.58
N TYR A 142 3.28 -4.86 -2.01
CA TYR A 142 1.86 -4.82 -2.36
C TYR A 142 1.64 -4.62 -3.86
N ASN A 143 2.29 -3.65 -4.47
CA ASN A 143 2.18 -3.38 -5.91
C ASN A 143 2.66 -4.57 -6.75
N GLY A 144 3.64 -5.34 -6.28
CA GLY A 144 4.05 -6.60 -6.88
C GLY A 144 2.90 -7.62 -6.89
N THR A 145 2.28 -7.86 -5.73
CA THR A 145 1.15 -8.80 -5.62
C THR A 145 -0.07 -8.35 -6.44
N VAL A 146 -0.39 -7.06 -6.45
CA VAL A 146 -1.45 -6.49 -7.30
C VAL A 146 -1.19 -6.74 -8.78
N ARG A 147 0.05 -6.54 -9.22
CA ARG A 147 0.44 -6.77 -10.61
C ARG A 147 0.21 -8.22 -11.01
N GLU A 148 0.69 -9.17 -10.22
CA GLU A 148 0.53 -10.61 -10.47
C GLU A 148 -0.95 -11.01 -10.52
N TYR A 149 -1.73 -10.58 -9.53
CA TYR A 149 -3.15 -10.83 -9.46
C TYR A 149 -3.92 -10.24 -10.65
N ASN A 150 -3.68 -8.98 -10.99
CA ASN A 150 -4.35 -8.32 -12.12
C ASN A 150 -3.95 -8.94 -13.47
N GLN A 151 -2.69 -9.37 -13.63
CA GLN A 151 -2.22 -10.10 -14.79
C GLN A 151 -2.93 -11.47 -14.92
N SER A 152 -3.08 -12.19 -13.80
CA SER A 152 -3.82 -13.45 -13.77
C SER A 152 -5.28 -13.26 -14.19
N LEU A 153 -5.94 -12.19 -13.78
CA LEU A 153 -7.30 -11.87 -14.19
C LEU A 153 -7.43 -11.48 -15.67
N ALA A 154 -6.34 -11.06 -16.33
CA ALA A 154 -6.35 -10.64 -17.73
C ALA A 154 -6.10 -11.79 -18.70
N VAL A 155 -5.48 -12.91 -18.27
CA VAL A 155 -5.06 -13.99 -19.17
C VAL A 155 -6.07 -15.15 -19.24
N PHE A 156 -6.16 -15.78 -20.41
CA PHE A 156 -6.96 -17.00 -20.60
C PHE A 156 -6.22 -18.23 -20.00
N PRO A 157 -6.92 -19.18 -19.36
CA PRO A 157 -8.36 -19.24 -19.10
C PRO A 157 -8.79 -18.59 -17.77
N LYS A 158 -7.87 -18.00 -16.98
CA LYS A 158 -8.13 -17.42 -15.66
C LYS A 158 -9.16 -16.28 -15.70
N ASN A 159 -9.19 -15.50 -16.79
CA ASN A 159 -10.15 -14.41 -16.97
C ASN A 159 -11.61 -14.89 -17.01
N ILE A 160 -11.89 -16.08 -17.55
CA ILE A 160 -13.24 -16.65 -17.56
C ILE A 160 -13.67 -16.98 -16.13
N VAL A 161 -12.82 -17.67 -15.39
CA VAL A 161 -13.09 -18.04 -13.99
C VAL A 161 -13.20 -16.77 -13.13
N GLY A 162 -12.29 -15.84 -13.29
CA GLY A 162 -12.29 -14.58 -12.56
C GLY A 162 -13.60 -13.80 -12.72
N ASN A 163 -14.04 -13.62 -13.95
CA ASN A 163 -15.30 -12.93 -14.25
C ASN A 163 -16.52 -13.68 -13.70
N SER A 164 -16.55 -15.02 -13.81
CA SER A 164 -17.68 -15.84 -13.35
C SER A 164 -17.87 -15.81 -11.83
N PHE A 165 -16.79 -15.66 -11.06
CA PHE A 165 -16.81 -15.63 -9.60
C PHE A 165 -16.63 -14.24 -9.01
N GLY A 166 -16.67 -13.19 -9.81
CA GLY A 166 -16.65 -11.82 -9.35
C GLY A 166 -15.32 -11.37 -8.76
N PHE A 167 -14.20 -11.97 -9.18
CA PHE A 167 -12.88 -11.43 -8.88
C PHE A 167 -12.68 -10.10 -9.62
N LYS A 168 -12.31 -9.07 -8.88
CA LYS A 168 -12.10 -7.72 -9.42
C LYS A 168 -10.62 -7.34 -9.34
N PRO A 169 -10.10 -6.58 -10.31
CA PRO A 169 -8.75 -6.04 -10.23
C PRO A 169 -8.54 -5.21 -8.97
N ALA A 170 -7.37 -5.33 -8.38
CA ALA A 170 -6.94 -4.54 -7.24
C ALA A 170 -6.29 -3.23 -7.71
N VAL A 171 -6.39 -2.18 -6.87
CA VAL A 171 -5.84 -0.84 -7.12
C VAL A 171 -4.42 -0.75 -6.58
N PHE A 172 -3.52 -0.11 -7.33
CA PHE A 172 -2.14 0.11 -6.91
C PHE A 172 -2.01 1.23 -5.87
N PHE A 173 -1.07 1.10 -4.95
CA PHE A 173 -0.57 2.28 -4.26
C PHE A 173 0.18 3.18 -5.25
N ALA A 174 -0.02 4.50 -5.13
CA ALA A 174 0.71 5.46 -5.94
C ALA A 174 2.21 5.34 -5.67
N GLU A 175 3.00 5.31 -6.74
CA GLU A 175 4.45 5.49 -6.65
C GLU A 175 4.76 6.95 -6.34
N ASP A 176 5.77 7.22 -5.50
CA ASP A 176 6.22 8.57 -5.25
C ASP A 176 6.62 9.24 -6.58
N ALA A 177 5.99 10.38 -6.87
CA ALA A 177 6.24 11.11 -8.11
C ALA A 177 7.72 11.54 -8.26
N GLU A 178 8.43 11.71 -7.15
CA GLU A 178 9.87 12.04 -7.11
C GLU A 178 10.74 10.90 -7.64
N ALA A 179 10.32 9.63 -7.50
CA ALA A 179 11.05 8.48 -8.04
C ALA A 179 11.06 8.43 -9.58
N LYS A 180 10.19 9.21 -10.25
CA LYS A 180 10.11 9.28 -11.72
C LYS A 180 11.05 10.32 -12.34
N VAL A 181 11.65 11.19 -11.54
CA VAL A 181 12.60 12.20 -12.03
C VAL A 181 14.00 11.63 -11.90
N ALA A 182 14.58 11.18 -13.02
CA ALA A 182 15.99 10.79 -13.06
C ALA A 182 16.87 11.97 -12.61
N PRO A 183 17.83 11.77 -11.69
CA PRO A 183 18.72 12.83 -11.27
C PRO A 183 19.49 13.36 -12.50
N LYS A 184 19.40 14.66 -12.76
CA LYS A 184 20.21 15.31 -13.80
C LYS A 184 21.66 15.34 -13.31
N VAL A 185 22.44 14.37 -13.75
CA VAL A 185 23.91 14.41 -13.57
C VAL A 185 24.42 15.52 -14.44
N LYS A 186 24.90 16.64 -13.85
CA LYS A 186 25.73 17.63 -14.52
C LYS A 186 27.18 17.20 -14.31
N PHE A 187 27.85 16.91 -15.42
CA PHE A 187 29.32 16.78 -15.48
C PHE A 187 29.96 18.17 -15.58
#